data_4330c0a0948e8ab89252ad2e24503cd2
#
_entry.id   4330c0a0948e8ab89252ad2e24503cd2
#
_cell.length_a   1.000
_cell.length_b   1.000
_cell.length_c   1.000
_cell.angle_alpha   90.00
_cell.angle_beta   90.00
_cell.angle_gamma   90.00
#
_symmetry.space_group_name_H-M   'P 1'
#
loop_
_entity.id
_entity.type
_entity.pdbx_description
1 polymer ?
#
loop_
_entity_poly.entity_id
_entity_poly.type
_entity_poly.pdbx_seq_one_letter_code
_entity_poly.pdbx_strand_id
1 'polypeptide(L)'
;DATKMKMWQQSMQDFFALPMETKQKYPYANETNLGYSMVGHENVDPTAPKDIKESYNYNNTRMPDELWPTELPTFKQSALDSIHIADKLTLRILSMFDVILNTGTTLVDAHKQMFNTTRILHYPAYTGPLLDKQMRIGEHSDYGTITLLWQINDVPGLEVQDLEGTWHAVPYADDGVVVNIGDLLQRWTNDYFKSTKHRVVNTHIDQERFSMPHFVDPQPGTIVKNLTKQPDKYEPIESKE
;
A
#
# COMPACT_ATOMS: atom_id res chain seq x y z
N ASP A 1 9.61 -9.21 -13.58
CA ASP A 1 10.32 -10.50 -13.45
C ASP A 1 9.55 -11.37 -12.46
N ALA A 2 8.73 -12.30 -13.01
CA ALA A 2 7.83 -13.15 -12.20
C ALA A 2 8.61 -14.01 -11.17
N THR A 3 9.81 -14.47 -11.51
CA THR A 3 10.63 -15.27 -10.59
C THR A 3 11.03 -14.48 -9.34
N LYS A 4 11.46 -13.23 -9.50
CA LYS A 4 11.81 -12.37 -8.36
C LYS A 4 10.61 -12.07 -7.49
N MET A 5 9.44 -11.85 -8.09
CA MET A 5 8.21 -11.64 -7.31
C MET A 5 7.81 -12.88 -6.51
N LYS A 6 7.93 -14.07 -7.09
CA LYS A 6 7.67 -15.33 -6.36
C LYS A 6 8.65 -15.55 -5.20
N MET A 7 9.93 -15.26 -5.40
CA MET A 7 10.93 -15.32 -4.33
C MET A 7 10.59 -14.33 -3.20
N TRP A 8 10.14 -13.15 -3.56
CA TRP A 8 9.70 -12.16 -2.57
C TRP A 8 8.44 -12.60 -1.82
N GLN A 9 7.45 -13.16 -2.52
CA GLN A 9 6.25 -13.71 -1.90
C GLN A 9 6.61 -14.77 -0.83
N GLN A 10 7.55 -15.66 -1.13
CA GLN A 10 8.03 -16.65 -0.16
C GLN A 10 8.74 -15.98 1.02
N SER A 11 9.66 -15.03 0.76
CA SER A 11 10.38 -14.31 1.82
C SER A 11 9.44 -13.57 2.77
N MET A 12 8.33 -13.03 2.25
CA MET A 12 7.28 -12.37 3.03
C MET A 12 6.57 -13.38 3.95
N GLN A 13 6.19 -14.54 3.44
CA GLN A 13 5.55 -15.59 4.24
C GLN A 13 6.52 -16.10 5.32
N ASP A 14 7.78 -16.30 4.99
CA ASP A 14 8.83 -16.72 5.93
C ASP A 14 8.99 -15.68 7.06
N PHE A 15 8.93 -14.38 6.75
CA PHE A 15 9.00 -13.34 7.77
C PHE A 15 7.82 -13.41 8.75
N PHE A 16 6.59 -13.53 8.26
CA PHE A 16 5.43 -13.60 9.14
C PHE A 16 5.36 -14.91 9.92
N ALA A 17 5.98 -15.99 9.43
CA ALA A 17 6.12 -17.26 10.15
C ALA A 17 7.15 -17.22 11.31
N LEU A 18 8.00 -16.18 11.38
CA LEU A 18 8.94 -16.02 12.50
C LEU A 18 8.19 -15.89 13.84
N PRO A 19 8.81 -16.35 14.95
CA PRO A 19 8.26 -16.13 16.28
C PRO A 19 7.98 -14.63 16.55
N MET A 20 6.93 -14.33 17.29
CA MET A 20 6.52 -12.97 17.62
C MET A 20 7.67 -12.15 18.22
N GLU A 21 8.41 -12.72 19.18
CA GLU A 21 9.57 -12.06 19.80
C GLU A 21 10.66 -11.70 18.79
N THR A 22 10.82 -12.50 17.72
CA THR A 22 11.77 -12.22 16.65
C THR A 22 11.31 -11.06 15.79
N LYS A 23 10.03 -11.06 15.37
CA LYS A 23 9.44 -9.95 14.59
C LYS A 23 9.50 -8.63 15.36
N GLN A 24 9.30 -8.66 16.67
CA GLN A 24 9.34 -7.47 17.54
C GLN A 24 10.74 -6.85 17.70
N LYS A 25 11.82 -7.49 17.24
CA LYS A 25 13.14 -6.86 17.14
C LYS A 25 13.21 -5.76 16.08
N TYR A 26 12.25 -5.72 15.16
CA TYR A 26 12.14 -4.79 14.04
C TYR A 26 10.92 -3.87 14.19
N PRO A 27 10.82 -3.11 15.30
CA PRO A 27 9.58 -2.45 15.67
C PRO A 27 9.21 -1.32 14.69
N TYR A 28 7.92 -1.15 14.49
CA TYR A 28 7.38 -0.03 13.74
C TYR A 28 7.64 1.31 14.46
N ALA A 29 8.15 2.28 13.71
CA ALA A 29 8.36 3.64 14.17
C ALA A 29 7.42 4.61 13.45
N ASN A 30 6.58 5.33 14.22
CA ASN A 30 5.60 6.28 13.67
C ASN A 30 6.25 7.40 12.84
N GLU A 31 7.43 7.86 13.26
CA GLU A 31 8.15 8.97 12.64
C GLU A 31 8.63 8.63 11.23
N THR A 32 8.95 7.38 10.98
CA THR A 32 9.46 6.91 9.69
C THR A 32 8.46 6.10 8.88
N ASN A 33 7.37 5.63 9.53
CA ASN A 33 6.40 4.68 8.96
C ASN A 33 7.07 3.38 8.48
N LEU A 34 8.14 2.91 9.16
CA LEU A 34 8.91 1.71 8.80
C LEU A 34 8.95 0.71 9.94
N GLY A 35 9.14 -0.58 9.62
CA GLY A 35 9.25 -1.67 10.59
C GLY A 35 7.97 -2.49 10.75
N TYR A 36 7.96 -3.35 11.77
CA TYR A 36 6.93 -4.34 12.04
C TYR A 36 5.85 -3.83 13.01
N SER A 37 4.61 -3.95 12.59
CA SER A 37 3.41 -3.66 13.38
C SER A 37 2.63 -4.95 13.62
N MET A 38 2.43 -5.30 14.90
CA MET A 38 1.76 -6.54 15.31
C MET A 38 0.24 -6.48 15.15
N VAL A 39 -0.41 -7.63 15.16
CA VAL A 39 -1.88 -7.73 15.11
C VAL A 39 -2.51 -6.89 16.22
N GLY A 40 -3.52 -6.09 15.84
CA GLY A 40 -4.25 -5.24 16.78
C GLY A 40 -3.50 -3.97 17.21
N HIS A 41 -2.37 -3.63 16.59
CA HIS A 41 -1.67 -2.38 16.85
C HIS A 41 -2.29 -1.21 16.08
N GLU A 42 -2.57 -1.40 14.80
CA GLU A 42 -3.11 -0.37 13.90
C GLU A 42 -4.63 -0.47 13.76
N ASN A 43 -5.25 0.66 13.41
CA ASN A 43 -6.58 0.72 12.80
C ASN A 43 -6.68 1.96 11.92
N VAL A 44 -7.28 1.83 10.77
CA VAL A 44 -7.48 2.95 9.83
C VAL A 44 -8.70 3.78 10.20
N ASP A 45 -9.69 3.19 10.86
CA ASP A 45 -10.84 3.90 11.45
C ASP A 45 -10.65 4.01 12.97
N PRO A 46 -10.31 5.18 13.52
CA PRO A 46 -10.07 5.35 14.94
C PRO A 46 -11.31 5.11 15.81
N THR A 47 -12.50 5.06 15.22
CA THR A 47 -13.78 4.80 15.91
C THR A 47 -14.15 3.32 15.96
N ALA A 48 -13.45 2.47 15.19
CA ALA A 48 -13.65 1.04 15.13
C ALA A 48 -12.62 0.28 16.00
N PRO A 49 -12.87 -1.00 16.33
CA PRO A 49 -11.88 -1.87 16.92
C PRO A 49 -10.63 -2.00 16.02
N LYS A 50 -9.51 -2.42 16.63
CA LYS A 50 -8.26 -2.64 15.93
C LYS A 50 -8.39 -3.67 14.80
N ASP A 51 -7.70 -3.42 13.68
CA ASP A 51 -7.67 -4.28 12.51
C ASP A 51 -7.04 -5.65 12.84
N ILE A 52 -7.55 -6.70 12.18
CA ILE A 52 -7.02 -8.07 12.32
C ILE A 52 -5.95 -8.31 11.27
N LYS A 53 -4.82 -7.62 11.41
CA LYS A 53 -3.66 -7.74 10.53
C LYS A 53 -2.38 -7.45 11.28
N GLU A 54 -1.28 -7.98 10.77
CA GLU A 54 0.08 -7.52 11.05
C GLU A 54 0.73 -7.03 9.77
N SER A 55 1.73 -6.17 9.89
CA SER A 55 2.37 -5.56 8.73
C SER A 55 3.86 -5.33 8.95
N TYR A 56 4.61 -5.22 7.86
CA TYR A 56 5.97 -4.76 7.88
C TYR A 56 6.19 -3.78 6.73
N ASN A 57 6.63 -2.57 7.08
CA ASN A 57 6.86 -1.48 6.14
C ASN A 57 8.33 -1.32 5.86
N TYR A 58 8.69 -1.12 4.59
CA TYR A 58 10.07 -0.92 4.17
C TYR A 58 10.15 -0.02 2.93
N ASN A 59 11.32 0.55 2.70
CA ASN A 59 11.67 1.24 1.46
C ASN A 59 13.17 1.11 1.16
N ASN A 60 13.60 1.63 0.01
CA ASN A 60 14.99 1.53 -0.44
C ASN A 60 15.85 2.75 -0.09
N THR A 61 15.27 3.85 0.39
CA THR A 61 15.96 5.14 0.58
C THR A 61 16.14 5.53 2.03
N ARG A 62 15.21 5.13 2.91
CA ARG A 62 15.15 5.58 4.31
C ARG A 62 15.17 4.43 5.31
N MET A 63 15.20 3.18 4.87
CA MET A 63 15.17 2.01 5.74
C MET A 63 16.48 1.85 6.50
N PRO A 64 16.51 1.99 7.84
CA PRO A 64 17.69 1.72 8.64
C PRO A 64 18.14 0.26 8.53
N ASP A 65 19.44 0.03 8.54
CA ASP A 65 20.00 -1.31 8.38
C ASP A 65 19.57 -2.28 9.49
N GLU A 66 19.40 -1.78 10.71
CA GLU A 66 18.96 -2.53 11.89
C GLU A 66 17.50 -3.01 11.82
N LEU A 67 16.69 -2.45 10.95
CA LEU A 67 15.31 -2.92 10.74
C LEU A 67 15.20 -4.06 9.75
N TRP A 68 16.28 -4.43 9.03
CA TRP A 68 16.24 -5.58 8.14
C TRP A 68 16.39 -6.90 8.92
N PRO A 69 15.47 -7.89 8.74
CA PRO A 69 15.52 -9.17 9.45
C PRO A 69 16.80 -9.95 9.15
N THR A 70 17.65 -10.12 10.17
CA THR A 70 18.92 -10.86 10.05
C THR A 70 18.72 -12.37 10.06
N GLU A 71 17.62 -12.86 10.60
CA GLU A 71 17.24 -14.27 10.61
C GLU A 71 16.91 -14.80 9.21
N LEU A 72 16.63 -13.90 8.26
CA LEU A 72 16.30 -14.23 6.86
C LEU A 72 17.31 -13.58 5.91
N PRO A 73 18.46 -14.21 5.63
CA PRO A 73 19.57 -13.57 4.90
C PRO A 73 19.22 -13.04 3.50
N THR A 74 18.22 -13.62 2.84
CA THR A 74 17.78 -13.20 1.49
C THR A 74 16.67 -12.16 1.52
N PHE A 75 16.07 -11.86 2.68
CA PHE A 75 14.91 -10.98 2.81
C PHE A 75 15.17 -9.57 2.28
N LYS A 76 16.25 -8.93 2.73
CA LYS A 76 16.62 -7.57 2.28
C LYS A 76 16.73 -7.49 0.76
N GLN A 77 17.49 -8.43 0.15
CA GLN A 77 17.70 -8.41 -1.30
C GLN A 77 16.39 -8.64 -2.06
N SER A 78 15.57 -9.60 -1.63
CA SER A 78 14.27 -9.88 -2.24
C SER A 78 13.31 -8.69 -2.11
N ALA A 79 13.31 -8.00 -0.96
CA ALA A 79 12.54 -6.79 -0.72
C ALA A 79 12.97 -5.66 -1.67
N LEU A 80 14.27 -5.40 -1.81
CA LEU A 80 14.80 -4.38 -2.72
C LEU A 80 14.50 -4.70 -4.19
N ASP A 81 14.57 -5.97 -4.58
CA ASP A 81 14.17 -6.41 -5.92
C ASP A 81 12.68 -6.15 -6.19
N SER A 82 11.81 -6.38 -5.19
CA SER A 82 10.37 -6.11 -5.32
C SER A 82 10.08 -4.61 -5.49
N ILE A 83 10.74 -3.75 -4.70
CA ILE A 83 10.66 -2.29 -4.86
C ILE A 83 11.07 -1.87 -6.28
N HIS A 84 12.21 -2.36 -6.77
CA HIS A 84 12.68 -2.01 -8.10
C HIS A 84 11.68 -2.38 -9.22
N ILE A 85 10.99 -3.52 -9.08
CA ILE A 85 9.92 -3.92 -10.01
C ILE A 85 8.73 -2.97 -9.90
N ALA A 86 8.31 -2.65 -8.67
CA ALA A 86 7.20 -1.76 -8.41
C ALA A 86 7.48 -0.33 -8.90
N ASP A 87 8.66 0.22 -8.63
CA ASP A 87 9.09 1.56 -9.08
C ASP A 87 9.08 1.68 -10.61
N LYS A 88 9.58 0.67 -11.32
CA LYS A 88 9.51 0.65 -12.80
C LYS A 88 8.07 0.67 -13.30
N LEU A 89 7.18 -0.10 -12.68
CA LEU A 89 5.77 -0.12 -13.06
C LEU A 89 5.11 1.22 -12.73
N THR A 90 5.42 1.79 -11.57
CA THR A 90 4.98 3.13 -11.15
C THR A 90 5.27 4.19 -12.21
N LEU A 91 6.52 4.33 -12.65
CA LEU A 91 6.88 5.33 -13.66
C LEU A 91 6.12 5.15 -14.98
N ARG A 92 5.90 3.90 -15.40
CA ARG A 92 5.11 3.62 -16.61
C ARG A 92 3.65 4.05 -16.44
N ILE A 93 3.04 3.79 -15.29
CA ILE A 93 1.67 4.18 -15.01
C ILE A 93 1.56 5.70 -14.91
N LEU A 94 2.47 6.37 -14.20
CA LEU A 94 2.49 7.83 -14.09
C LEU A 94 2.68 8.50 -15.46
N SER A 95 3.50 7.92 -16.33
CA SER A 95 3.64 8.44 -17.71
C SER A 95 2.34 8.33 -18.52
N MET A 96 1.52 7.32 -18.28
CA MET A 96 0.20 7.22 -18.91
C MET A 96 -0.75 8.32 -18.40
N PHE A 97 -0.73 8.61 -17.09
CA PHE A 97 -1.49 9.74 -16.54
C PHE A 97 -1.02 11.08 -17.10
N ASP A 98 0.30 11.31 -17.24
CA ASP A 98 0.84 12.50 -17.88
C ASP A 98 0.35 12.67 -19.33
N VAL A 99 0.26 11.58 -20.09
CA VAL A 99 -0.32 11.59 -21.45
C VAL A 99 -1.82 11.93 -21.42
N ILE A 100 -2.60 11.29 -20.56
CA ILE A 100 -4.05 11.53 -20.44
C ILE A 100 -4.35 12.97 -20.04
N LEU A 101 -3.56 13.52 -19.11
CA LEU A 101 -3.72 14.89 -18.59
C LEU A 101 -3.06 15.95 -19.48
N ASN A 102 -2.25 15.54 -20.47
CA ASN A 102 -1.44 16.42 -21.33
C ASN A 102 -0.50 17.33 -20.50
N THR A 103 0.19 16.76 -19.52
CA THR A 103 1.06 17.46 -18.57
C THR A 103 2.56 17.27 -18.85
N GLY A 104 2.91 16.65 -19.97
CA GLY A 104 4.30 16.37 -20.33
C GLY A 104 4.88 15.26 -19.45
N THR A 105 5.70 15.61 -18.47
CA THR A 105 6.34 14.68 -17.53
C THR A 105 6.11 15.09 -16.06
N THR A 106 5.09 15.89 -15.79
CA THR A 106 4.88 16.50 -14.47
C THR A 106 4.76 15.47 -13.35
N LEU A 107 3.94 14.42 -13.54
CA LEU A 107 3.77 13.38 -12.53
C LEU A 107 5.04 12.50 -12.43
N VAL A 108 5.62 12.11 -13.55
CA VAL A 108 6.89 11.37 -13.56
C VAL A 108 7.98 12.15 -12.83
N ASP A 109 8.11 13.46 -13.11
CA ASP A 109 9.14 14.31 -12.49
C ASP A 109 8.95 14.47 -10.98
N ALA A 110 7.71 14.55 -10.52
CA ALA A 110 7.36 14.63 -9.11
C ALA A 110 7.70 13.33 -8.32
N HIS A 111 7.95 12.22 -9.01
CA HIS A 111 8.22 10.90 -8.38
C HIS A 111 9.60 10.33 -8.72
N LYS A 112 10.50 11.12 -9.33
CA LYS A 112 11.84 10.65 -9.73
C LYS A 112 12.70 10.11 -8.59
N GLN A 113 12.51 10.61 -7.37
CA GLN A 113 13.27 10.17 -6.20
C GLN A 113 12.72 8.87 -5.57
N MET A 114 11.62 8.32 -6.13
CA MET A 114 11.00 7.08 -5.61
C MET A 114 10.80 7.11 -4.10
N PHE A 115 10.13 8.15 -3.61
CA PHE A 115 9.83 8.34 -2.20
C PHE A 115 8.66 7.43 -1.75
N ASN A 116 8.67 6.20 -2.25
CA ASN A 116 7.61 5.22 -2.10
C ASN A 116 7.82 4.39 -0.83
N THR A 117 6.73 3.83 -0.31
CA THR A 117 6.78 2.86 0.79
C THR A 117 6.09 1.58 0.37
N THR A 118 6.75 0.44 0.57
CA THR A 118 6.15 -0.88 0.38
C THR A 118 5.76 -1.45 1.72
N ARG A 119 4.57 -2.01 1.80
CA ARG A 119 4.06 -2.70 2.98
C ARG A 119 3.75 -4.14 2.61
N ILE A 120 4.17 -5.09 3.41
CA ILE A 120 3.64 -6.44 3.38
C ILE A 120 2.62 -6.60 4.50
N LEU A 121 1.54 -7.29 4.18
CA LEU A 121 0.39 -7.50 5.07
C LEU A 121 0.11 -8.98 5.20
N HIS A 122 -0.01 -9.42 6.43
CA HIS A 122 -0.53 -10.73 6.80
C HIS A 122 -1.82 -10.56 7.60
N TYR A 123 -2.85 -11.22 7.14
CA TYR A 123 -4.12 -11.34 7.83
C TYR A 123 -4.24 -12.78 8.33
N PRO A 124 -3.95 -13.04 9.60
CA PRO A 124 -3.95 -14.40 10.13
C PRO A 124 -5.35 -15.03 10.06
N ALA A 125 -5.40 -16.36 9.99
CA ALA A 125 -6.62 -17.08 10.24
C ALA A 125 -7.12 -16.76 11.66
N TYR A 126 -8.38 -16.39 11.80
CA TYR A 126 -8.96 -15.96 13.05
C TYR A 126 -10.26 -16.72 13.32
N THR A 127 -10.35 -17.36 14.48
CA THR A 127 -11.51 -18.15 14.92
C THR A 127 -12.15 -17.61 16.19
N GLY A 128 -11.62 -16.49 16.71
CA GLY A 128 -12.15 -15.85 17.92
C GLY A 128 -13.43 -15.03 17.65
N PRO A 129 -14.07 -14.49 18.70
CA PRO A 129 -15.21 -13.62 18.58
C PRO A 129 -14.80 -12.30 17.94
N LEU A 130 -15.56 -11.83 16.95
CA LEU A 130 -15.40 -10.51 16.36
C LEU A 130 -16.15 -9.47 17.20
N LEU A 131 -15.51 -8.32 17.40
CA LEU A 131 -16.17 -7.14 17.93
C LEU A 131 -17.05 -6.48 16.87
N ASP A 132 -18.03 -5.70 17.29
CA ASP A 132 -18.87 -4.94 16.37
C ASP A 132 -18.00 -4.04 15.48
N LYS A 133 -18.24 -4.07 14.16
CA LYS A 133 -17.48 -3.33 13.13
C LYS A 133 -15.99 -3.70 13.00
N GLN A 134 -15.51 -4.73 13.69
CA GLN A 134 -14.12 -5.17 13.52
C GLN A 134 -13.93 -5.78 12.13
N MET A 135 -12.86 -5.38 11.44
CA MET A 135 -12.50 -5.83 10.09
C MET A 135 -11.03 -6.25 10.03
N ARG A 136 -10.64 -6.89 8.93
CA ARG A 136 -9.22 -7.09 8.59
C ARG A 136 -8.52 -5.76 8.30
N ILE A 137 -9.17 -4.87 7.50
CA ILE A 137 -8.86 -3.44 7.40
C ILE A 137 -10.19 -2.69 7.23
N GLY A 138 -10.39 -1.64 8.04
CA GLY A 138 -11.54 -0.76 7.94
C GLY A 138 -11.60 0.04 6.64
N GLU A 139 -12.72 0.72 6.40
CA GLU A 139 -12.92 1.59 5.24
C GLU A 139 -11.94 2.77 5.27
N HIS A 140 -11.23 3.00 4.15
CA HIS A 140 -10.30 4.12 3.99
C HIS A 140 -10.04 4.43 2.52
N SER A 141 -9.35 5.53 2.26
CA SER A 141 -8.66 5.85 1.01
C SER A 141 -7.16 5.94 1.26
N ASP A 142 -6.35 5.79 0.21
CA ASP A 142 -4.91 5.99 0.30
C ASP A 142 -4.55 7.46 0.09
N TYR A 143 -3.63 7.97 0.89
CA TYR A 143 -3.21 9.37 0.84
C TYR A 143 -2.44 9.72 -0.44
N GLY A 144 -1.56 8.86 -0.93
CA GLY A 144 -0.58 9.12 -1.99
C GLY A 144 -1.15 9.42 -3.37
N THR A 145 -0.33 9.25 -4.38
CA THR A 145 -0.70 9.45 -5.79
C THR A 145 -1.47 8.25 -6.33
N ILE A 146 -0.90 7.08 -6.24
CA ILE A 146 -1.52 5.79 -6.58
C ILE A 146 -1.00 4.71 -5.62
N THR A 147 -1.70 3.60 -5.53
CA THR A 147 -1.21 2.38 -4.86
C THR A 147 -1.19 1.24 -5.87
N LEU A 148 -0.09 0.50 -5.89
CA LEU A 148 0.04 -0.75 -6.62
C LEU A 148 -0.12 -1.89 -5.62
N LEU A 149 -1.19 -2.67 -5.73
CA LEU A 149 -1.49 -3.74 -4.78
C LEU A 149 -1.36 -5.12 -5.44
N TRP A 150 -0.45 -5.93 -4.94
CA TRP A 150 -0.38 -7.36 -5.24
C TRP A 150 -1.19 -8.15 -4.20
N GLN A 151 -2.17 -8.92 -4.66
CA GLN A 151 -2.81 -9.96 -3.88
C GLN A 151 -1.95 -11.22 -4.00
N ILE A 152 -1.49 -11.79 -2.88
CA ILE A 152 -0.46 -12.83 -2.91
C ILE A 152 -1.06 -14.23 -2.98
N ASN A 153 -2.23 -14.41 -2.41
CA ASN A 153 -2.98 -15.66 -2.45
C ASN A 153 -4.46 -15.41 -2.75
N ASP A 154 -5.12 -16.43 -3.30
CA ASP A 154 -6.53 -16.38 -3.69
C ASP A 154 -7.45 -16.54 -2.47
N VAL A 155 -7.35 -15.57 -1.54
CA VAL A 155 -8.29 -15.45 -0.42
C VAL A 155 -9.04 -14.14 -0.56
N PRO A 156 -10.36 -14.18 -0.81
CA PRO A 156 -11.19 -12.99 -0.98
C PRO A 156 -11.18 -12.07 0.24
N GLY A 157 -11.63 -10.83 0.05
CA GLY A 157 -11.80 -9.87 1.14
C GLY A 157 -11.61 -8.42 0.75
N LEU A 158 -10.85 -8.12 -0.31
CA LEU A 158 -10.73 -6.74 -0.80
C LEU A 158 -12.03 -6.32 -1.48
N GLU A 159 -12.55 -5.18 -1.05
CA GLU A 159 -13.71 -4.50 -1.65
C GLU A 159 -13.39 -3.05 -1.93
N VAL A 160 -13.95 -2.53 -3.01
CA VAL A 160 -13.89 -1.12 -3.42
C VAL A 160 -15.29 -0.54 -3.50
N GLN A 161 -15.44 0.75 -3.17
CA GLN A 161 -16.70 1.46 -3.24
C GLN A 161 -16.82 2.26 -4.53
N ASP A 162 -17.92 2.09 -5.26
CA ASP A 162 -18.21 2.93 -6.42
C ASP A 162 -18.74 4.32 -6.02
N LEU A 163 -19.02 5.17 -7.03
CA LEU A 163 -19.49 6.54 -6.80
C LEU A 163 -20.92 6.60 -6.24
N GLU A 164 -21.68 5.54 -6.37
CA GLU A 164 -23.04 5.38 -5.82
C GLU A 164 -23.01 4.86 -4.39
N GLY A 165 -21.83 4.52 -3.85
CA GLY A 165 -21.64 4.00 -2.50
C GLY A 165 -21.78 2.49 -2.38
N THR A 166 -21.88 1.76 -3.49
CA THR A 166 -21.98 0.30 -3.51
C THR A 166 -20.59 -0.34 -3.41
N TRP A 167 -20.47 -1.38 -2.59
CA TRP A 167 -19.23 -2.14 -2.43
C TRP A 167 -19.16 -3.28 -3.43
N HIS A 168 -18.02 -3.41 -4.10
CA HIS A 168 -17.72 -4.43 -5.08
C HIS A 168 -16.48 -5.22 -4.68
N ALA A 169 -16.57 -6.54 -4.71
CA ALA A 169 -15.41 -7.39 -4.47
C ALA A 169 -14.39 -7.26 -5.62
N VAL A 170 -13.12 -7.15 -5.25
CA VAL A 170 -12.02 -7.17 -6.22
C VAL A 170 -11.53 -8.59 -6.38
N PRO A 171 -11.65 -9.20 -7.58
CA PRO A 171 -11.24 -10.58 -7.79
C PRO A 171 -9.72 -10.73 -7.68
N TYR A 172 -9.28 -11.92 -7.30
CA TYR A 172 -7.87 -12.30 -7.39
C TYR A 172 -7.45 -12.46 -8.85
N ALA A 173 -6.23 -12.02 -9.15
CA ALA A 173 -5.58 -12.25 -10.43
C ALA A 173 -4.11 -12.62 -10.18
N ASP A 174 -3.73 -13.85 -10.52
CA ASP A 174 -2.41 -14.43 -10.17
C ASP A 174 -1.22 -13.56 -10.64
N ASP A 175 -1.26 -13.07 -11.86
CA ASP A 175 -0.23 -12.18 -12.42
C ASP A 175 -0.70 -10.71 -12.46
N GLY A 176 -1.74 -10.38 -11.70
CA GLY A 176 -2.38 -9.06 -11.72
C GLY A 176 -1.85 -8.13 -10.65
N VAL A 177 -1.95 -6.84 -10.94
CA VAL A 177 -1.73 -5.75 -9.97
C VAL A 177 -2.97 -4.88 -9.96
N VAL A 178 -3.58 -4.72 -8.79
CA VAL A 178 -4.66 -3.75 -8.59
C VAL A 178 -4.04 -2.36 -8.46
N VAL A 179 -4.53 -1.40 -9.23
CA VAL A 179 -4.07 -0.01 -9.15
C VAL A 179 -5.24 0.85 -8.69
N ASN A 180 -5.09 1.53 -7.57
CA ASN A 180 -6.07 2.50 -7.10
C ASN A 180 -5.49 3.92 -7.06
N ILE A 181 -6.37 4.87 -7.28
CA ILE A 181 -6.10 6.30 -7.18
C ILE A 181 -6.05 6.70 -5.71
N GLY A 182 -5.03 7.48 -5.34
CA GLY A 182 -4.94 8.08 -4.01
C GLY A 182 -5.43 9.54 -3.98
N ASP A 183 -5.49 10.10 -2.77
CA ASP A 183 -6.07 11.43 -2.51
C ASP A 183 -5.26 12.55 -3.19
N LEU A 184 -3.93 12.41 -3.29
CA LEU A 184 -3.11 13.41 -3.99
C LEU A 184 -3.37 13.43 -5.49
N LEU A 185 -3.55 12.28 -6.16
CA LEU A 185 -3.87 12.26 -7.59
C LEU A 185 -5.28 12.80 -7.84
N GLN A 186 -6.25 12.51 -6.98
CA GLN A 186 -7.57 13.15 -7.04
C GLN A 186 -7.45 14.68 -6.97
N ARG A 187 -6.63 15.19 -6.04
CA ARG A 187 -6.39 16.61 -5.87
C ARG A 187 -5.68 17.24 -7.07
N TRP A 188 -4.59 16.63 -7.58
CA TRP A 188 -3.88 17.05 -8.78
C TRP A 188 -4.77 17.13 -10.01
N THR A 189 -5.73 16.21 -10.10
CA THR A 189 -6.65 16.14 -11.23
C THR A 189 -7.98 16.84 -11.00
N ASN A 190 -8.07 17.60 -9.89
CA ASN A 190 -9.27 18.41 -9.59
C ASN A 190 -10.55 17.57 -9.61
N ASP A 191 -10.49 16.34 -9.07
CA ASP A 191 -11.54 15.31 -9.05
C ASP A 191 -11.83 14.62 -10.40
N TYR A 192 -11.00 14.79 -11.41
CA TYR A 192 -11.18 14.05 -12.66
C TYR A 192 -10.97 12.54 -12.44
N PHE A 193 -9.90 12.17 -11.72
CA PHE A 193 -9.73 10.85 -11.15
C PHE A 193 -10.12 10.87 -9.67
N LYS A 194 -10.88 9.87 -9.23
CA LYS A 194 -11.37 9.79 -7.85
C LYS A 194 -10.52 8.84 -7.02
N SER A 195 -10.15 9.28 -5.82
CA SER A 195 -9.63 8.39 -4.79
C SER A 195 -10.71 7.40 -4.39
N THR A 196 -10.39 6.12 -4.41
CA THR A 196 -11.37 5.05 -4.22
C THR A 196 -11.33 4.54 -2.81
N LYS A 197 -12.45 4.63 -2.10
CA LYS A 197 -12.60 3.98 -0.79
C LYS A 197 -12.53 2.47 -0.95
N HIS A 198 -11.79 1.84 -0.05
CA HIS A 198 -11.62 0.40 -0.06
C HIS A 198 -11.51 -0.14 1.37
N ARG A 199 -11.69 -1.45 1.52
CA ARG A 199 -11.64 -2.16 2.80
C ARG A 199 -11.28 -3.62 2.60
N VAL A 200 -10.89 -4.31 3.68
CA VAL A 200 -10.72 -5.77 3.67
C VAL A 200 -11.67 -6.38 4.69
N VAL A 201 -12.70 -7.04 4.18
CA VAL A 201 -13.76 -7.63 5.00
C VAL A 201 -13.37 -8.99 5.58
N ASN A 202 -14.19 -9.49 6.52
CA ASN A 202 -13.96 -10.74 7.24
C ASN A 202 -14.47 -11.99 6.49
N THR A 203 -14.82 -11.89 5.22
CA THR A 203 -15.15 -13.06 4.41
C THR A 203 -13.94 -14.00 4.41
N HIS A 204 -14.15 -15.29 4.70
CA HIS A 204 -13.07 -16.28 4.82
C HIS A 204 -12.02 -15.93 5.89
N ILE A 205 -12.47 -15.37 7.01
CA ILE A 205 -11.58 -14.97 8.12
C ILE A 205 -10.83 -16.16 8.75
N ASP A 206 -11.32 -17.37 8.54
CA ASP A 206 -10.68 -18.65 8.91
C ASP A 206 -9.49 -19.03 8.02
N GLN A 207 -9.17 -18.25 6.99
CA GLN A 207 -8.05 -18.45 6.08
C GLN A 207 -7.03 -17.32 6.18
N GLU A 208 -5.75 -17.66 6.09
CA GLU A 208 -4.68 -16.66 6.01
C GLU A 208 -4.72 -15.94 4.67
N ARG A 209 -4.59 -14.63 4.69
CA ARG A 209 -4.49 -13.78 3.51
C ARG A 209 -3.21 -12.98 3.54
N PHE A 210 -2.59 -12.80 2.38
CA PHE A 210 -1.40 -11.97 2.21
C PHE A 210 -1.61 -10.96 1.08
N SER A 211 -1.08 -9.75 1.27
CA SER A 211 -1.07 -8.72 0.23
C SER A 211 0.12 -7.79 0.39
N MET A 212 0.47 -7.10 -0.71
CA MET A 212 1.59 -6.17 -0.74
C MET A 212 1.18 -4.89 -1.47
N PRO A 213 0.74 -3.86 -0.78
CA PRO A 213 0.61 -2.52 -1.34
C PRO A 213 1.98 -1.83 -1.44
N HIS A 214 2.18 -1.14 -2.55
CA HIS A 214 3.27 -0.20 -2.79
C HIS A 214 2.66 1.18 -2.96
N PHE A 215 2.81 2.00 -1.93
CA PHE A 215 2.30 3.36 -1.86
C PHE A 215 3.23 4.30 -2.60
N VAL A 216 2.68 5.00 -3.57
CA VAL A 216 3.43 5.91 -4.43
C VAL A 216 3.18 7.34 -3.98
N ASP A 217 4.22 7.94 -3.43
CA ASP A 217 4.19 9.31 -2.92
C ASP A 217 5.12 10.21 -3.74
N PRO A 218 4.73 11.46 -3.99
CA PRO A 218 5.64 12.42 -4.60
C PRO A 218 6.78 12.74 -3.63
N GLN A 219 7.92 13.11 -4.19
CA GLN A 219 9.06 13.54 -3.38
C GLN A 219 8.69 14.76 -2.51
N PRO A 220 9.27 14.87 -1.30
CA PRO A 220 9.05 15.99 -0.41
C PRO A 220 9.31 17.33 -1.08
N GLY A 221 8.51 18.36 -0.75
CA GLY A 221 8.58 19.68 -1.37
C GLY A 221 7.84 19.80 -2.71
N THR A 222 7.22 18.73 -3.20
CA THR A 222 6.40 18.79 -4.41
C THR A 222 5.12 19.58 -4.14
N ILE A 223 4.84 20.57 -4.97
CA ILE A 223 3.59 21.32 -4.90
C ILE A 223 2.49 20.59 -5.68
N VAL A 224 1.52 20.06 -4.95
CA VAL A 224 0.33 19.43 -5.50
C VAL A 224 -0.71 20.50 -5.81
N LYS A 225 -0.88 20.82 -7.09
CA LYS A 225 -1.82 21.82 -7.61
C LYS A 225 -2.58 21.25 -8.79
N ASN A 226 -3.72 21.83 -9.10
CA ASN A 226 -4.55 21.44 -10.23
C ASN A 226 -3.76 21.39 -11.55
N LEU A 227 -3.75 20.23 -12.20
CA LEU A 227 -3.15 19.99 -13.52
C LEU A 227 -4.17 20.06 -14.66
N THR A 228 -5.45 20.26 -14.35
CA THR A 228 -6.51 20.37 -15.35
C THR A 228 -6.71 21.82 -15.79
N LYS A 229 -7.51 22.01 -16.86
CA LYS A 229 -7.90 23.35 -17.33
C LYS A 229 -9.16 23.89 -16.65
N GLN A 230 -9.70 23.14 -15.68
CA GLN A 230 -10.90 23.55 -14.94
C GLN A 230 -10.54 24.51 -13.80
N PRO A 231 -11.47 25.35 -13.34
CA PRO A 231 -11.27 26.18 -12.14
C PRO A 231 -10.87 25.33 -10.92
N ASP A 232 -9.95 25.84 -10.12
CA ASP A 232 -9.40 25.15 -8.97
C ASP A 232 -10.49 24.84 -7.92
N LYS A 233 -10.60 23.59 -7.50
CA LYS A 233 -11.42 23.16 -6.36
C LYS A 233 -10.64 23.16 -5.05
N TYR A 234 -9.33 23.08 -5.13
CA TYR A 234 -8.42 22.90 -4.01
C TYR A 234 -7.29 23.93 -4.03
N GLU A 235 -6.95 24.43 -2.86
CA GLU A 235 -5.71 25.19 -2.69
C GLU A 235 -4.49 24.28 -2.91
N PRO A 236 -3.41 24.80 -3.50
CA PRO A 236 -2.17 24.04 -3.60
C PRO A 236 -1.65 23.60 -2.22
N ILE A 237 -1.12 22.39 -2.13
CA ILE A 237 -0.47 21.88 -0.92
C ILE A 237 0.92 21.38 -1.23
N GLU A 238 1.81 21.43 -0.25
CA GLU A 238 3.14 20.86 -0.34
C GLU A 238 3.12 19.42 0.18
N SER A 239 3.69 18.49 -0.60
CA SER A 239 3.92 17.12 -0.15
C SER A 239 4.94 17.13 0.99
N LYS A 240 4.61 16.50 2.11
CA LYS A 240 5.47 16.35 3.28
C LYS A 240 6.00 14.92 3.37
N GLU A 241 7.07 14.76 4.15
CA GLU A 241 7.57 13.44 4.55
C GLU A 241 6.56 12.66 5.38
#